data_fc5e7db593f3ae4c060fd529ec9d093d
#
_entry.id   fc5e7db593f3ae4c060fd529ec9d093d
#
_cell.length_a   1.000
_cell.length_b   1.000
_cell.length_c   1.000
_cell.angle_alpha   90.00
_cell.angle_beta   90.00
_cell.angle_gamma   90.00
#
_symmetry.space_group_name_H-M   'P 1'
#
loop_
_entity.id
_entity.type
_entity.pdbx_description
1 polymer ?
#
loop_
_entity_poly.entity_id
_entity_poly.type
_entity_poly.pdbx_seq_one_letter_code
_entity_poly.pdbx_strand_id
1 'polypeptide(L)'
;ANKKVQEEYINFLRGLFKGSEPTKYIQLAYLTGILPIKKIKTQSALNNFEEFTMLDAGSLAQYIGFTEEEVKQLCGKYEQDFEKIKHWYDGYLLEEYQVYNPKAVVSLMQKGKFKSYWSETGTYKAITPLINMDFDGLKTAVIEMLAGGEVAVDVSSFQNDVSSFSDKDDILTYLIHLGYLGYNQERETAFIPNEEIRQELIKATRKKVWNELVDFELASSELL
;
A
#
# COMPACT_ATOMS: atom_id res chain seq x y z
N ALA A 1 5.91 12.07 -15.93
CA ALA A 1 6.62 11.19 -16.87
C ALA A 1 6.27 11.56 -18.32
N ASN A 2 7.23 11.45 -19.24
CA ASN A 2 6.99 11.76 -20.66
C ASN A 2 6.08 10.65 -21.23
N LYS A 3 4.84 11.00 -21.65
CA LYS A 3 3.86 10.05 -22.21
C LYS A 3 4.46 9.22 -23.35
N LYS A 4 5.31 9.81 -24.19
CA LYS A 4 5.99 9.13 -25.29
C LYS A 4 6.88 7.99 -24.79
N VAL A 5 7.65 8.22 -23.72
CA VAL A 5 8.51 7.18 -23.10
C VAL A 5 7.68 6.04 -22.53
N GLN A 6 6.54 6.34 -21.91
CA GLN A 6 5.62 5.31 -21.41
C GLN A 6 5.05 4.45 -22.54
N GLU A 7 4.62 5.08 -23.64
CA GLU A 7 4.11 4.36 -24.80
C GLU A 7 5.20 3.49 -25.46
N GLU A 8 6.41 4.01 -25.60
CA GLU A 8 7.56 3.26 -26.14
C GLU A 8 7.90 2.05 -25.24
N TYR A 9 7.86 2.22 -23.91
CA TYR A 9 8.11 1.14 -22.97
C TYR A 9 7.02 0.05 -23.04
N ILE A 10 5.74 0.43 -23.11
CA ILE A 10 4.64 -0.54 -23.25
C ILE A 10 4.72 -1.28 -24.59
N ASN A 11 5.07 -0.58 -25.67
CA ASN A 11 5.26 -1.20 -26.97
C ASN A 11 6.44 -2.18 -26.98
N PHE A 12 7.51 -1.85 -26.27
CA PHE A 12 8.63 -2.76 -26.06
C PHE A 12 8.20 -4.03 -25.32
N LEU A 13 7.50 -3.89 -24.18
CA LEU A 13 6.99 -5.05 -23.41
C LEU A 13 6.02 -5.89 -24.25
N ARG A 14 5.17 -5.24 -25.02
CA ARG A 14 4.26 -5.93 -25.94
C ARG A 14 5.03 -6.75 -26.98
N GLY A 15 6.06 -6.19 -27.61
CA GLY A 15 6.90 -6.90 -28.56
C GLY A 15 7.66 -8.06 -27.93
N LEU A 16 8.07 -7.90 -26.67
CA LEU A 16 8.82 -8.92 -25.93
C LEU A 16 7.96 -10.10 -25.46
N PHE A 17 6.69 -9.86 -25.08
CA PHE A 17 5.87 -10.88 -24.40
C PHE A 17 4.64 -11.31 -25.18
N LYS A 18 4.22 -10.59 -26.21
CA LYS A 18 2.99 -10.88 -26.92
C LYS A 18 3.25 -11.30 -28.37
N GLY A 19 2.75 -12.47 -28.70
CA GLY A 19 2.85 -13.03 -30.06
C GLY A 19 3.44 -14.43 -30.09
N SER A 20 3.47 -15.03 -31.27
CA SER A 20 3.93 -16.42 -31.44
C SER A 20 5.47 -16.56 -31.36
N GLU A 21 6.23 -15.52 -31.63
CA GLU A 21 7.69 -15.62 -31.58
C GLU A 21 8.24 -15.66 -30.15
N PRO A 22 7.80 -14.77 -29.21
CA PRO A 22 8.25 -14.85 -27.83
C PRO A 22 7.91 -16.19 -27.16
N THR A 23 6.75 -16.78 -27.44
CA THR A 23 6.33 -18.04 -26.82
C THR A 23 7.19 -19.24 -27.21
N LYS A 24 8.04 -19.13 -28.22
CA LYS A 24 9.00 -20.18 -28.60
C LYS A 24 10.14 -20.34 -27.59
N TYR A 25 10.48 -19.30 -26.83
CA TYR A 25 11.63 -19.28 -25.93
C TYR A 25 11.35 -18.71 -24.54
N ILE A 26 10.26 -17.94 -24.33
CA ILE A 26 9.84 -17.46 -23.03
C ILE A 26 8.72 -18.36 -22.51
N GLN A 27 9.02 -19.14 -21.48
CA GLN A 27 8.07 -20.05 -20.82
C GLN A 27 7.27 -19.35 -19.73
N LEU A 28 7.90 -18.44 -18.99
CA LEU A 28 7.32 -17.68 -17.89
C LEU A 28 7.98 -16.31 -17.80
N ALA A 29 7.21 -15.29 -17.51
CA ALA A 29 7.72 -13.97 -17.17
C ALA A 29 7.05 -13.47 -15.89
N TYR A 30 7.84 -12.96 -14.95
CA TYR A 30 7.39 -12.36 -13.71
C TYR A 30 7.85 -10.91 -13.67
N LEU A 31 6.87 -9.99 -13.62
CA LEU A 31 7.10 -8.55 -13.61
C LEU A 31 6.68 -8.01 -12.25
N THR A 32 7.53 -7.21 -11.62
CA THR A 32 7.22 -6.55 -10.35
C THR A 32 7.30 -5.03 -10.52
N GLY A 33 6.47 -4.33 -9.78
CA GLY A 33 6.46 -2.88 -9.73
C GLY A 33 5.74 -2.38 -8.48
N ILE A 34 5.87 -1.09 -8.19
CA ILE A 34 5.19 -0.45 -7.05
C ILE A 34 3.69 -0.29 -7.34
N LEU A 35 3.36 -0.04 -8.61
CA LEU A 35 1.99 0.11 -9.09
C LEU A 35 1.75 -0.82 -10.26
N PRO A 36 0.49 -1.24 -10.44
CA PRO A 36 0.08 -1.90 -11.67
C PRO A 36 0.44 -1.07 -12.90
N ILE A 37 0.73 -1.74 -14.02
CA ILE A 37 1.01 -1.04 -15.28
C ILE A 37 -0.25 -0.29 -15.70
N LYS A 38 -0.10 1.02 -15.92
CA LYS A 38 -1.20 1.89 -16.34
C LYS A 38 -1.99 1.30 -17.50
N LYS A 39 -3.30 1.21 -17.34
CA LYS A 39 -4.24 0.89 -18.43
C LYS A 39 -4.30 2.06 -19.41
N ILE A 40 -3.35 2.16 -20.33
CA ILE A 40 -3.43 3.11 -21.44
C ILE A 40 -4.51 2.61 -22.40
N LYS A 41 -5.15 3.52 -23.15
CA LYS A 41 -6.29 3.29 -24.09
C LYS A 41 -6.18 2.06 -25.01
N THR A 42 -5.04 1.42 -25.07
CA THR A 42 -4.83 0.12 -25.70
C THR A 42 -4.95 -1.00 -24.67
N GLN A 43 -6.15 -1.26 -24.21
CA GLN A 43 -6.51 -2.28 -23.19
C GLN A 43 -5.96 -3.70 -23.46
N SER A 44 -5.37 -3.93 -24.60
CA SER A 44 -4.86 -5.25 -25.02
C SER A 44 -3.34 -5.36 -25.07
N ALA A 45 -2.58 -4.37 -24.59
CA ALA A 45 -1.13 -4.40 -24.80
C ALA A 45 -0.45 -5.56 -24.04
N LEU A 46 -0.89 -5.84 -22.80
CA LEU A 46 -0.31 -6.85 -21.91
C LEU A 46 -1.36 -7.75 -21.27
N ASN A 47 -2.46 -8.04 -21.97
CA ASN A 47 -3.55 -8.88 -21.45
C ASN A 47 -3.21 -10.39 -21.36
N ASN A 48 -1.99 -10.77 -21.61
CA ASN A 48 -1.44 -12.11 -21.41
C ASN A 48 -0.77 -12.29 -20.05
N PHE A 49 -0.77 -11.24 -19.23
CA PHE A 49 -0.34 -11.30 -17.82
C PHE A 49 -1.55 -11.36 -16.90
N GLU A 50 -1.44 -12.19 -15.88
CA GLU A 50 -2.28 -12.11 -14.69
C GLU A 50 -1.68 -11.06 -13.76
N GLU A 51 -2.51 -10.17 -13.23
CA GLU A 51 -2.08 -9.05 -12.41
C GLU A 51 -2.49 -9.29 -10.96
N PHE A 52 -1.53 -9.20 -10.05
CA PHE A 52 -1.71 -9.34 -8.61
C PHE A 52 -1.39 -8.00 -7.94
N THR A 53 -2.26 -7.53 -7.05
CA THR A 53 -2.13 -6.23 -6.41
C THR A 53 -2.45 -6.30 -4.92
N MET A 54 -2.33 -5.18 -4.20
CA MET A 54 -2.81 -5.08 -2.82
C MET A 54 -4.33 -5.18 -2.68
N LEU A 55 -5.08 -5.01 -3.77
CA LEU A 55 -6.53 -5.12 -3.82
C LEU A 55 -6.99 -6.53 -4.23
N ASP A 56 -6.16 -7.25 -4.96
CA ASP A 56 -6.41 -8.60 -5.47
C ASP A 56 -5.07 -9.32 -5.54
N ALA A 57 -4.71 -10.00 -4.46
CA ALA A 57 -3.44 -10.70 -4.34
C ALA A 57 -3.51 -12.15 -4.82
N GLY A 58 -4.72 -12.70 -4.94
CA GLY A 58 -5.00 -14.03 -5.45
C GLY A 58 -4.07 -15.10 -4.87
N SER A 59 -3.61 -16.01 -5.72
CA SER A 59 -2.73 -17.12 -5.31
C SER A 59 -1.34 -16.69 -4.79
N LEU A 60 -0.95 -15.43 -4.96
CA LEU A 60 0.33 -14.91 -4.49
C LEU A 60 0.27 -14.29 -3.09
N ALA A 61 -0.92 -14.18 -2.47
CA ALA A 61 -1.11 -13.51 -1.20
C ALA A 61 -0.10 -13.91 -0.12
N GLN A 62 0.14 -15.20 0.08
CA GLN A 62 1.06 -15.72 1.10
C GLN A 62 2.55 -15.47 0.81
N TYR A 63 2.91 -15.02 -0.40
CA TYR A 63 4.31 -14.85 -0.83
C TYR A 63 4.75 -13.38 -0.92
N ILE A 64 3.85 -12.44 -0.70
CA ILE A 64 4.14 -10.99 -0.85
C ILE A 64 4.91 -10.45 0.36
N GLY A 65 4.71 -11.03 1.55
CA GLY A 65 5.36 -10.64 2.79
C GLY A 65 5.58 -11.82 3.70
N PHE A 66 5.80 -11.58 5.00
CA PHE A 66 5.78 -12.64 6.00
C PHE A 66 4.35 -12.93 6.43
N THR A 67 3.97 -14.19 6.45
CA THR A 67 2.71 -14.64 7.06
C THR A 67 2.76 -14.56 8.58
N GLU A 68 1.61 -14.53 9.23
CA GLU A 68 1.54 -14.52 10.70
C GLU A 68 2.29 -15.71 11.33
N GLU A 69 2.19 -16.88 10.71
CA GLU A 69 2.88 -18.09 11.18
C GLU A 69 4.41 -17.98 11.11
N GLU A 70 4.93 -17.43 10.01
CA GLU A 70 6.37 -17.18 9.86
C GLU A 70 6.85 -16.14 10.87
N VAL A 71 6.06 -15.08 11.13
CA VAL A 71 6.40 -14.07 12.15
C VAL A 71 6.43 -14.70 13.55
N LYS A 72 5.48 -15.57 13.91
CA LYS A 72 5.50 -16.33 15.19
C LYS A 72 6.76 -17.15 15.34
N GLN A 73 7.17 -17.86 14.29
CA GLN A 73 8.41 -18.64 14.30
C GLN A 73 9.65 -17.75 14.50
N LEU A 74 9.69 -16.60 13.82
CA LEU A 74 10.76 -15.62 13.99
C LEU A 74 10.78 -15.04 15.40
N CYS A 75 9.63 -14.77 16.01
CA CYS A 75 9.52 -14.32 17.40
C CYS A 75 10.17 -15.31 18.36
N GLY A 76 9.88 -16.61 18.22
CA GLY A 76 10.53 -17.65 19.02
C GLY A 76 12.04 -17.69 18.85
N LYS A 77 12.53 -17.51 17.61
CA LYS A 77 13.97 -17.54 17.30
C LYS A 77 14.74 -16.31 17.81
N TYR A 78 14.11 -15.13 17.76
CA TYR A 78 14.76 -13.87 18.10
C TYR A 78 14.31 -13.28 19.44
N GLU A 79 13.56 -14.06 20.23
CA GLU A 79 13.05 -13.70 21.55
C GLU A 79 12.27 -12.37 21.54
N GLN A 80 11.38 -12.19 20.52
CA GLN A 80 10.56 -11.02 20.36
C GLN A 80 9.11 -11.29 20.79
N ASP A 81 8.45 -10.26 21.32
CA ASP A 81 7.04 -10.29 21.72
C ASP A 81 6.13 -10.24 20.48
N PHE A 82 5.41 -11.34 20.22
CA PHE A 82 4.52 -11.43 19.05
C PHE A 82 3.36 -10.43 19.10
N GLU A 83 2.71 -10.24 20.25
CA GLU A 83 1.56 -9.30 20.36
C GLU A 83 2.01 -7.87 20.06
N LYS A 84 3.20 -7.51 20.52
CA LYS A 84 3.78 -6.21 20.20
C LYS A 84 4.14 -6.07 18.72
N ILE A 85 4.63 -7.13 18.08
CA ILE A 85 4.88 -7.13 16.63
C ILE A 85 3.57 -6.98 15.86
N LYS A 86 2.54 -7.69 16.28
CA LYS A 86 1.20 -7.59 15.70
C LYS A 86 0.68 -6.16 15.75
N HIS A 87 0.72 -5.52 16.89
CA HIS A 87 0.31 -4.12 17.05
C HIS A 87 1.10 -3.16 16.13
N TRP A 88 2.40 -3.40 15.97
CA TRP A 88 3.26 -2.48 15.24
C TRP A 88 3.29 -2.68 13.73
N TYR A 89 3.12 -3.90 13.22
CA TYR A 89 3.47 -4.24 11.83
C TYR A 89 2.46 -5.11 11.09
N ASP A 90 1.36 -5.53 11.74
CA ASP A 90 0.26 -6.28 11.13
C ASP A 90 -0.70 -5.36 10.36
N GLY A 91 -1.81 -5.91 9.89
CA GLY A 91 -2.97 -5.19 9.37
C GLY A 91 -3.12 -5.24 7.86
N TYR A 92 -2.41 -6.12 7.16
CA TYR A 92 -2.64 -6.39 5.74
C TYR A 92 -3.27 -7.77 5.59
N LEU A 93 -4.59 -7.81 5.41
CA LEU A 93 -5.29 -9.03 5.06
C LEU A 93 -5.34 -9.15 3.54
N LEU A 94 -4.60 -10.11 3.00
CA LEU A 94 -4.57 -10.44 1.58
C LEU A 94 -5.18 -11.83 1.41
N GLU A 95 -6.35 -11.90 0.80
CA GLU A 95 -7.21 -13.08 0.82
C GLU A 95 -7.45 -13.55 2.27
N GLU A 96 -7.06 -14.79 2.63
CA GLU A 96 -7.13 -15.32 3.99
C GLU A 96 -5.86 -15.11 4.83
N TYR A 97 -4.81 -14.50 4.28
CA TYR A 97 -3.50 -14.39 4.93
C TYR A 97 -3.30 -13.03 5.58
N GLN A 98 -2.97 -13.05 6.88
CA GLN A 98 -2.39 -11.89 7.54
C GLN A 98 -0.93 -11.77 7.12
N VAL A 99 -0.58 -10.65 6.49
CA VAL A 99 0.74 -10.41 5.90
C VAL A 99 1.41 -9.22 6.55
N TYR A 100 2.68 -9.40 6.89
CA TYR A 100 3.53 -8.41 7.55
C TYR A 100 4.58 -7.87 6.60
N ASN A 101 4.87 -6.57 6.70
CA ASN A 101 5.89 -5.94 5.87
C ASN A 101 7.28 -6.54 6.12
N PRO A 102 7.95 -7.10 5.10
CA PRO A 102 9.25 -7.75 5.25
C PRO A 102 10.33 -6.83 5.80
N LYS A 103 10.35 -5.55 5.38
CA LYS A 103 11.34 -4.57 5.84
C LYS A 103 11.22 -4.31 7.33
N ALA A 104 10.01 -4.15 7.85
CA ALA A 104 9.75 -3.92 9.26
C ALA A 104 10.14 -5.14 10.10
N VAL A 105 9.66 -6.34 9.72
CA VAL A 105 9.95 -7.59 10.43
C VAL A 105 11.45 -7.86 10.47
N VAL A 106 12.16 -7.86 9.34
CA VAL A 106 13.60 -8.12 9.28
C VAL A 106 14.39 -7.08 10.09
N SER A 107 14.02 -5.81 9.99
CA SER A 107 14.71 -4.75 10.73
C SER A 107 14.52 -4.87 12.23
N LEU A 108 13.31 -5.25 12.69
CA LEU A 108 13.06 -5.51 14.10
C LEU A 108 13.89 -6.70 14.61
N MET A 109 13.85 -7.84 13.88
CA MET A 109 14.61 -9.02 14.27
C MET A 109 16.12 -8.75 14.39
N GLN A 110 16.66 -7.89 13.51
CA GLN A 110 18.08 -7.52 13.55
C GLN A 110 18.42 -6.49 14.64
N LYS A 111 17.53 -5.53 14.91
CA LYS A 111 17.83 -4.36 15.76
C LYS A 111 17.20 -4.45 17.15
N GLY A 112 16.19 -5.31 17.35
CA GLY A 112 15.45 -5.47 18.61
C GLY A 112 14.68 -4.22 19.07
N LYS A 113 14.40 -3.25 18.18
CA LYS A 113 13.77 -1.98 18.54
C LYS A 113 12.49 -1.77 17.75
N PHE A 114 11.39 -1.55 18.46
CA PHE A 114 10.11 -1.16 17.88
C PHE A 114 10.15 0.31 17.48
N LYS A 115 10.02 0.58 16.20
CA LYS A 115 9.94 1.94 15.62
C LYS A 115 9.44 1.84 14.19
N SER A 116 9.11 2.97 13.56
CA SER A 116 8.88 2.98 12.13
C SER A 116 10.19 2.74 11.36
N TYR A 117 10.19 1.70 10.55
CA TYR A 117 11.22 1.39 9.56
C TYR A 117 10.82 1.85 8.15
N TRP A 118 9.53 2.17 7.96
CA TRP A 118 9.00 2.66 6.70
C TRP A 118 9.59 4.01 6.30
N SER A 119 9.81 4.90 7.27
CA SER A 119 10.43 6.21 7.05
C SER A 119 11.87 6.14 6.51
N GLU A 120 12.55 5.00 6.65
CA GLU A 120 13.87 4.75 6.06
C GLU A 120 13.79 4.47 4.54
N THR A 121 12.59 4.32 3.98
CA THR A 121 12.36 4.09 2.55
C THR A 121 12.14 5.42 1.80
N GLY A 122 12.50 5.46 0.51
CA GLY A 122 12.30 6.67 -0.32
C GLY A 122 10.83 7.05 -0.52
N THR A 123 9.92 6.13 -0.28
CA THR A 123 8.47 6.28 -0.48
C THR A 123 7.84 7.24 0.52
N TYR A 124 8.41 7.38 1.73
CA TYR A 124 7.90 8.29 2.77
C TYR A 124 7.70 9.74 2.30
N LYS A 125 8.63 10.25 1.48
CA LYS A 125 8.53 11.63 0.97
C LYS A 125 7.35 11.85 0.02
N ALA A 126 6.78 10.78 -0.51
CA ALA A 126 5.67 10.86 -1.45
C ALA A 126 4.30 11.06 -0.78
N ILE A 127 4.11 10.61 0.47
CA ILE A 127 2.81 10.72 1.17
C ILE A 127 2.43 12.16 1.47
N THR A 128 3.36 12.95 2.02
CA THR A 128 3.04 14.31 2.49
C THR A 128 2.40 15.19 1.41
N PRO A 129 2.85 15.20 0.15
CA PRO A 129 2.14 15.93 -0.91
C PRO A 129 0.73 15.38 -1.15
N LEU A 130 0.55 14.07 -1.12
CA LEU A 130 -0.72 13.41 -1.46
C LEU A 130 -1.82 13.74 -0.45
N ILE A 131 -1.59 13.51 0.84
CA ILE A 131 -2.59 13.80 1.88
C ILE A 131 -2.86 15.29 2.07
N ASN A 132 -2.00 16.17 1.54
CA ASN A 132 -2.21 17.61 1.54
C ASN A 132 -2.86 18.14 0.24
N MET A 133 -3.25 17.25 -0.69
CA MET A 133 -4.03 17.65 -1.84
C MET A 133 -5.43 18.12 -1.39
N ASP A 134 -5.94 19.15 -2.07
CA ASP A 134 -7.20 19.78 -1.71
C ASP A 134 -8.39 19.09 -2.41
N PHE A 135 -8.54 17.77 -2.11
CA PHE A 135 -9.71 17.01 -2.53
C PHE A 135 -10.76 17.00 -1.41
N ASP A 136 -12.01 17.22 -1.78
CA ASP A 136 -13.12 17.21 -0.84
C ASP A 136 -13.21 15.88 -0.11
N GLY A 137 -13.31 15.95 1.24
CA GLY A 137 -13.40 14.79 2.12
C GLY A 137 -12.08 14.04 2.39
N LEU A 138 -10.97 14.33 1.69
CA LEU A 138 -9.70 13.59 1.92
C LEU A 138 -9.15 13.82 3.33
N LYS A 139 -9.17 15.05 3.82
CA LYS A 139 -8.70 15.36 5.18
C LYS A 139 -9.55 14.69 6.24
N THR A 140 -10.87 14.76 6.09
CA THR A 140 -11.81 14.09 6.99
C THR A 140 -11.56 12.59 7.04
N ALA A 141 -11.38 11.95 5.87
CA ALA A 141 -11.07 10.53 5.77
C ALA A 141 -9.78 10.15 6.51
N VAL A 142 -8.71 10.93 6.36
CA VAL A 142 -7.44 10.67 7.05
C VAL A 142 -7.59 10.83 8.57
N ILE A 143 -8.34 11.85 9.03
CA ILE A 143 -8.59 12.08 10.47
C ILE A 143 -9.40 10.92 11.05
N GLU A 144 -10.49 10.51 10.38
CA GLU A 144 -11.32 9.39 10.80
C GLU A 144 -10.51 8.09 10.94
N MET A 145 -9.63 7.80 9.97
CA MET A 145 -8.74 6.64 10.06
C MET A 145 -7.69 6.80 11.17
N LEU A 146 -7.17 8.00 11.45
CA LEU A 146 -6.26 8.25 12.57
C LEU A 146 -6.94 8.04 13.92
N ALA A 147 -8.25 8.29 14.01
CA ALA A 147 -9.09 7.98 15.20
C ALA A 147 -9.43 6.48 15.31
N GLY A 148 -8.97 5.63 14.41
CA GLY A 148 -9.21 4.18 14.41
C GLY A 148 -10.44 3.74 13.62
N GLY A 149 -11.06 4.63 12.85
CA GLY A 149 -12.19 4.32 11.96
C GLY A 149 -11.77 3.71 10.63
N GLU A 150 -12.78 3.25 9.88
CA GLU A 150 -12.65 2.80 8.49
C GLU A 150 -13.43 3.75 7.59
N VAL A 151 -12.92 4.04 6.41
CA VAL A 151 -13.53 4.97 5.44
C VAL A 151 -13.88 4.25 4.15
N ALA A 152 -15.11 4.42 3.67
CA ALA A 152 -15.54 3.88 2.39
C ALA A 152 -14.68 4.46 1.25
N VAL A 153 -14.26 3.60 0.33
CA VAL A 153 -13.44 3.95 -0.82
C VAL A 153 -13.88 3.19 -2.07
N ASP A 154 -14.12 3.93 -3.17
CA ASP A 154 -14.34 3.34 -4.49
C ASP A 154 -13.00 3.15 -5.20
N VAL A 155 -12.53 1.90 -5.24
CA VAL A 155 -11.26 1.54 -5.89
C VAL A 155 -11.38 1.34 -7.40
N SER A 156 -12.60 1.36 -7.96
CA SER A 156 -12.87 1.03 -9.36
C SER A 156 -12.46 2.14 -10.35
N SER A 157 -12.45 3.39 -9.90
CA SER A 157 -12.14 4.56 -10.73
C SER A 157 -10.65 4.75 -10.98
N PHE A 158 -9.79 4.20 -10.14
CA PHE A 158 -8.35 4.44 -10.15
C PHE A 158 -7.67 3.93 -11.43
N GLN A 159 -6.96 4.81 -12.13
CA GLN A 159 -6.32 4.54 -13.42
C GLN A 159 -4.83 4.19 -13.33
N ASN A 160 -4.31 3.92 -12.14
CA ASN A 160 -2.87 3.66 -11.90
C ASN A 160 -1.96 4.82 -12.38
N ASP A 161 -2.43 6.05 -12.30
CA ASP A 161 -1.72 7.24 -12.77
C ASP A 161 -1.85 8.41 -11.79
N VAL A 162 -0.73 8.74 -11.15
CA VAL A 162 -0.63 9.87 -10.19
C VAL A 162 -1.01 11.23 -10.82
N SER A 163 -0.90 11.34 -12.14
CA SER A 163 -1.25 12.59 -12.86
C SER A 163 -2.75 12.72 -13.18
N SER A 164 -3.55 11.71 -12.86
CA SER A 164 -4.98 11.63 -13.17
C SER A 164 -5.88 11.56 -11.94
N PHE A 165 -5.39 11.88 -10.76
CA PHE A 165 -6.23 11.93 -9.56
C PHE A 165 -7.36 12.94 -9.75
N SER A 166 -8.60 12.49 -9.55
CA SER A 166 -9.82 13.28 -9.70
C SER A 166 -10.51 13.57 -8.37
N ASP A 167 -10.32 12.71 -7.37
CA ASP A 167 -10.98 12.78 -6.07
C ASP A 167 -10.17 12.13 -4.95
N LYS A 168 -10.77 12.05 -3.75
CA LYS A 168 -10.15 11.41 -2.58
C LYS A 168 -9.93 9.90 -2.77
N ASP A 169 -10.84 9.24 -3.49
CA ASP A 169 -10.83 7.78 -3.62
C ASP A 169 -9.66 7.31 -4.48
N ASP A 170 -9.27 8.09 -5.51
CA ASP A 170 -8.04 7.85 -6.27
C ASP A 170 -6.80 7.91 -5.38
N ILE A 171 -6.74 8.87 -4.44
CA ILE A 171 -5.61 8.99 -3.51
C ILE A 171 -5.61 7.87 -2.49
N LEU A 172 -6.76 7.54 -1.89
CA LEU A 172 -6.87 6.44 -0.94
C LEU A 172 -6.50 5.11 -1.60
N THR A 173 -6.97 4.85 -2.81
CA THR A 173 -6.61 3.66 -3.59
C THR A 173 -5.11 3.61 -3.88
N TYR A 174 -4.51 4.74 -4.25
CA TYR A 174 -3.08 4.82 -4.43
C TYR A 174 -2.30 4.50 -3.16
N LEU A 175 -2.76 5.01 -2.01
CA LEU A 175 -2.15 4.72 -0.69
C LEU A 175 -2.31 3.25 -0.29
N ILE A 176 -3.41 2.57 -0.68
CA ILE A 176 -3.57 1.13 -0.52
C ILE A 176 -2.51 0.38 -1.33
N HIS A 177 -2.35 0.69 -2.62
CA HIS A 177 -1.32 0.06 -3.45
C HIS A 177 0.10 0.26 -2.92
N LEU A 178 0.39 1.42 -2.33
CA LEU A 178 1.67 1.70 -1.70
C LEU A 178 1.85 1.03 -0.33
N GLY A 179 0.81 0.40 0.23
CA GLY A 179 0.83 -0.22 1.55
C GLY A 179 0.75 0.77 2.73
N TYR A 180 0.31 2.02 2.50
CA TYR A 180 0.03 2.97 3.58
C TYR A 180 -1.35 2.82 4.17
N LEU A 181 -2.26 2.17 3.47
CA LEU A 181 -3.58 1.81 3.98
C LEU A 181 -3.80 0.32 3.79
N GLY A 182 -4.52 -0.28 4.74
CA GLY A 182 -5.17 -1.57 4.58
C GLY A 182 -6.49 -1.40 3.84
N TYR A 183 -6.98 -2.48 3.23
CA TYR A 183 -8.25 -2.51 2.53
C TYR A 183 -9.08 -3.71 2.96
N ASN A 184 -10.32 -3.46 3.31
CA ASN A 184 -11.31 -4.50 3.60
C ASN A 184 -12.20 -4.69 2.36
N GLN A 185 -12.02 -5.80 1.65
CA GLN A 185 -12.77 -6.10 0.43
C GLN A 185 -14.28 -6.28 0.67
N GLU A 186 -14.68 -6.88 1.81
CA GLU A 186 -16.09 -7.13 2.10
C GLU A 186 -16.87 -5.84 2.39
N ARG A 187 -16.21 -4.86 3.04
CA ARG A 187 -16.82 -3.60 3.43
C ARG A 187 -16.53 -2.47 2.46
N GLU A 188 -15.63 -2.69 1.51
CA GLU A 188 -15.12 -1.68 0.59
C GLU A 188 -14.57 -0.46 1.34
N THR A 189 -13.78 -0.69 2.41
CA THR A 189 -13.24 0.35 3.29
C THR A 189 -11.73 0.33 3.36
N ALA A 190 -11.13 1.51 3.48
CA ALA A 190 -9.71 1.71 3.78
C ALA A 190 -9.53 2.03 5.27
N PHE A 191 -8.41 1.62 5.84
CA PHE A 191 -8.05 1.87 7.24
C PHE A 191 -6.53 1.96 7.43
N ILE A 192 -6.09 2.49 8.57
CA ILE A 192 -4.67 2.50 8.95
C ILE A 192 -4.31 1.13 9.53
N PRO A 193 -3.38 0.37 8.90
CA PRO A 193 -3.19 -1.03 9.24
C PRO A 193 -2.52 -1.26 10.61
N ASN A 194 -1.63 -0.36 11.03
CA ASN A 194 -0.80 -0.59 12.21
C ASN A 194 -0.18 0.69 12.78
N GLU A 195 0.47 0.58 13.93
CA GLU A 195 1.10 1.70 14.63
C GLU A 195 2.27 2.31 13.84
N GLU A 196 3.03 1.52 13.07
CA GLU A 196 4.10 2.03 12.21
C GLU A 196 3.57 3.08 11.23
N ILE A 197 2.51 2.72 10.50
CA ILE A 197 1.89 3.60 9.51
C ILE A 197 1.15 4.76 10.18
N ARG A 198 0.48 4.50 11.31
CA ARG A 198 -0.19 5.56 12.09
C ARG A 198 0.78 6.67 12.46
N GLN A 199 1.97 6.34 12.95
CA GLN A 199 3.01 7.32 13.27
C GLN A 199 3.50 8.09 12.05
N GLU A 200 3.61 7.43 10.89
CA GLU A 200 4.02 8.10 9.65
C GLU A 200 2.96 9.10 9.16
N LEU A 201 1.68 8.73 9.22
CA LEU A 201 0.59 9.64 8.86
C LEU A 201 0.51 10.83 9.83
N ILE A 202 0.63 10.61 11.15
CA ILE A 202 0.69 11.70 12.14
C ILE A 202 1.84 12.67 11.83
N LYS A 203 3.03 12.17 11.50
CA LYS A 203 4.16 13.04 11.12
C LYS A 203 3.87 13.82 9.84
N ALA A 204 3.23 13.20 8.86
CA ALA A 204 2.88 13.83 7.59
C ALA A 204 1.80 14.91 7.75
N THR A 205 0.88 14.76 8.72
CA THR A 205 -0.18 15.73 9.03
C THR A 205 0.28 16.89 9.92
N ARG A 206 1.43 16.80 10.61
CA ARG A 206 1.96 17.85 11.51
C ARG A 206 2.34 19.19 10.85
N LYS A 207 1.83 19.52 9.67
CA LYS A 207 1.92 20.86 9.09
C LYS A 207 0.81 21.76 9.67
N LYS A 208 1.10 23.04 9.82
CA LYS A 208 0.31 24.08 10.51
C LYS A 208 -1.21 24.10 10.29
N VAL A 209 -1.71 23.49 9.20
CA VAL A 209 -3.13 23.48 8.82
C VAL A 209 -3.91 22.29 9.46
N TRP A 210 -3.20 21.29 9.99
CA TRP A 210 -3.79 20.06 10.52
C TRP A 210 -3.68 19.93 12.05
N ASN A 211 -2.79 20.69 12.69
CA ASN A 211 -2.43 20.50 14.10
C ASN A 211 -3.64 20.52 15.02
N GLU A 212 -4.56 21.49 14.86
CA GLU A 212 -5.70 21.64 15.78
C GLU A 212 -6.69 20.48 15.68
N LEU A 213 -6.95 19.95 14.47
CA LEU A 213 -7.89 18.84 14.26
C LEU A 213 -7.29 17.50 14.70
N VAL A 214 -6.05 17.24 14.36
CA VAL A 214 -5.36 15.99 14.72
C VAL A 214 -5.12 15.94 16.24
N ASP A 215 -4.74 17.05 16.87
CA ASP A 215 -4.53 17.11 18.33
C ASP A 215 -5.86 16.90 19.08
N PHE A 216 -6.97 17.41 18.56
CA PHE A 216 -8.31 17.20 19.13
C PHE A 216 -8.75 15.73 19.05
N GLU A 217 -8.61 15.09 17.90
CA GLU A 217 -8.98 13.69 17.70
C GLU A 217 -8.10 12.73 18.51
N LEU A 218 -6.79 13.00 18.57
CA LEU A 218 -5.88 12.19 19.39
C LEU A 218 -6.20 12.31 20.87
N ALA A 219 -6.55 13.52 21.36
CA ALA A 219 -6.95 13.72 22.75
C ALA A 219 -8.30 13.04 23.05
N SER A 220 -9.23 13.00 22.10
CA SER A 220 -10.53 12.34 22.29
C SER A 220 -10.43 10.80 22.31
N SER A 221 -9.49 10.22 21.54
CA SER A 221 -9.24 8.78 21.52
C SER A 221 -8.52 8.25 22.77
N GLU A 222 -7.86 9.12 23.56
CA GLU A 222 -7.28 8.75 24.87
C GLU A 222 -8.31 8.74 26.00
N LEU A 223 -9.53 9.25 25.77
CA LEU A 223 -10.60 9.34 26.75
C LEU A 223 -11.63 8.20 26.66
N LEU A 224 -11.53 7.33 25.65
CA LEU A 224 -12.34 6.13 25.45
C LEU A 224 -11.53 4.87 25.77
#